data_b4dd058b0176e239e2e5aa87c7a9c4b3
#
_entry.id   b4dd058b0176e239e2e5aa87c7a9c4b3
#
_cell.length_a   1.000
_cell.length_b   1.000
_cell.length_c   1.000
_cell.angle_alpha   90.00
_cell.angle_beta   90.00
_cell.angle_gamma   90.00
#
_symmetry.space_group_name_H-M   'P 1'
#
loop_
_entity.id
_entity.type
_entity.pdbx_description
1 polymer ?
#
loop_
_entity_poly.entity_id
_entity_poly.type
_entity_poly.pdbx_seq_one_letter_code
_entity_poly.pdbx_strand_id
1 'polypeptide(L)'
;MMTVKCGLRHRAFGIAPIFVSILLASSGLVLPGGVAVAQKSDAPEKEFEDFDRTKFERSTTIDNEWFPLKVGTRWVHRGSTTERGKRVAHRLVTTVTDLTKVIDGVRTVVLWVEDYKEGKLDEAELAFFAQDKDGNVWSFGEYPEEYFNGRMIRAPAWIHGLNDSTAGIMMPGVPRLDTPSYSQGWAPSVFWTDRGKVDQMGQKTCVPLRCYDDVLIVAETSKAEPNAEQLKYYARGIGKVRVGWRGEGEKLQEVLELTEFSQLAPEALARARAAALKLEKSAYNVSKDVYGATTPSEHMPSAQHR
;
A
#
# COMPACT_ATOMS: atom_id res chain seq x y z
N MET A 1 7.79 16.39 -42.52
CA MET A 1 7.38 17.14 -41.32
C MET A 1 6.04 16.57 -40.88
N MET A 2 6.07 15.49 -40.13
CA MET A 2 4.87 14.74 -39.76
C MET A 2 4.79 14.74 -38.24
N THR A 3 3.87 15.57 -37.72
CA THR A 3 3.65 15.78 -36.29
C THR A 3 2.85 14.61 -35.73
N VAL A 4 3.49 13.72 -35.00
CA VAL A 4 2.80 12.68 -34.23
C VAL A 4 2.27 13.31 -32.94
N LYS A 5 0.95 13.54 -32.90
CA LYS A 5 0.23 13.91 -31.68
C LYS A 5 0.14 12.67 -30.80
N CYS A 6 0.92 12.65 -29.72
CA CYS A 6 0.76 11.72 -28.62
C CYS A 6 -0.49 12.12 -27.83
N GLY A 7 -1.58 11.36 -28.01
CA GLY A 7 -2.86 11.64 -27.35
C GLY A 7 -2.85 11.08 -25.93
N LEU A 8 -2.59 11.93 -24.96
CA LEU A 8 -2.94 11.69 -23.55
C LEU A 8 -4.46 11.62 -23.45
N ARG A 9 -5.03 10.45 -23.29
CA ARG A 9 -6.45 10.32 -22.98
C ARG A 9 -6.68 10.53 -21.50
N HIS A 10 -6.97 11.75 -21.11
CA HIS A 10 -7.72 12.06 -19.91
C HIS A 10 -9.09 11.38 -20.03
N ARG A 11 -9.40 10.42 -19.17
CA ARG A 11 -10.75 9.89 -19.07
C ARG A 11 -11.58 10.84 -18.21
N ALA A 12 -12.29 11.75 -18.89
CA ALA A 12 -13.42 12.46 -18.31
C ALA A 12 -14.58 11.48 -18.16
N PHE A 13 -15.13 11.36 -16.96
CA PHE A 13 -16.34 10.59 -16.66
C PHE A 13 -17.55 11.38 -17.17
N GLY A 14 -18.28 10.79 -18.11
CA GLY A 14 -19.59 11.27 -18.53
C GLY A 14 -20.66 10.89 -17.51
N ILE A 15 -21.40 11.89 -17.07
CA ILE A 15 -22.60 11.75 -16.24
C ILE A 15 -23.73 11.27 -17.15
N ALA A 16 -24.37 10.15 -16.84
CA ALA A 16 -25.61 9.71 -17.45
C ALA A 16 -26.75 9.72 -16.40
N PRO A 17 -27.99 10.05 -16.79
CA PRO A 17 -29.03 10.48 -15.86
C PRO A 17 -29.78 9.33 -15.21
N ILE A 18 -30.26 9.66 -14.02
CA ILE A 18 -31.10 8.88 -13.13
C ILE A 18 -32.47 8.67 -13.76
N PHE A 19 -32.91 7.42 -13.92
CA PHE A 19 -34.33 7.07 -14.06
C PHE A 19 -34.88 6.59 -12.71
N VAL A 20 -35.80 7.37 -12.19
CA VAL A 20 -36.68 7.02 -11.05
C VAL A 20 -37.78 6.09 -11.57
N SER A 21 -37.89 4.89 -11.04
CA SER A 21 -39.08 4.06 -11.19
C SER A 21 -39.64 3.71 -9.82
N ILE A 22 -40.82 4.27 -9.57
CA ILE A 22 -41.71 3.96 -8.43
C ILE A 22 -42.50 2.70 -8.81
N LEU A 23 -42.58 1.70 -7.93
CA LEU A 23 -43.71 0.75 -7.89
C LEU A 23 -43.85 0.04 -6.52
N LEU A 24 -44.88 0.44 -5.84
CA LEU A 24 -46.04 -0.31 -5.29
C LEU A 24 -45.80 -1.49 -4.33
N ALA A 25 -46.43 -1.31 -3.18
CA ALA A 25 -46.57 -2.20 -2.06
C ALA A 25 -47.34 -3.50 -2.37
N SER A 26 -46.89 -4.59 -1.76
CA SER A 26 -47.73 -5.74 -1.45
C SER A 26 -47.43 -6.26 -0.05
N SER A 27 -48.49 -6.31 0.76
CA SER A 27 -48.51 -6.79 2.14
C SER A 27 -48.35 -8.30 2.19
N GLY A 28 -47.44 -8.81 2.98
CA GLY A 28 -47.20 -10.24 3.21
C GLY A 28 -46.79 -10.52 4.66
N LEU A 29 -47.51 -11.39 5.26
CA LEU A 29 -47.64 -11.90 6.63
C LEU A 29 -46.30 -12.15 7.37
N VAL A 30 -46.21 -11.67 8.62
CA VAL A 30 -45.13 -11.89 9.58
C VAL A 30 -45.27 -13.28 10.24
N LEU A 31 -44.18 -14.06 10.21
CA LEU A 31 -43.94 -15.16 11.14
C LEU A 31 -42.69 -14.86 11.99
N PRO A 32 -42.71 -15.11 13.31
CA PRO A 32 -41.59 -14.78 14.18
C PRO A 32 -40.60 -15.96 14.22
N GLY A 33 -39.49 -15.77 13.58
CA GLY A 33 -38.30 -16.62 13.73
C GLY A 33 -37.09 -15.68 13.86
N GLY A 34 -36.74 -15.30 15.09
CA GLY A 34 -35.66 -14.37 15.37
C GLY A 34 -34.30 -15.03 15.09
N VAL A 35 -33.78 -14.85 13.91
CA VAL A 35 -32.34 -14.91 13.66
C VAL A 35 -31.78 -13.52 13.96
N ALA A 36 -30.98 -13.39 15.00
CA ALA A 36 -30.24 -12.16 15.28
C ALA A 36 -29.29 -11.90 14.12
N VAL A 37 -29.74 -11.11 13.14
CA VAL A 37 -28.86 -10.53 12.13
C VAL A 37 -28.03 -9.51 12.88
N ALA A 38 -26.71 -9.74 12.96
CA ALA A 38 -25.78 -8.76 13.48
C ALA A 38 -25.98 -7.46 12.68
N GLN A 39 -26.47 -6.44 13.35
CA GLN A 39 -26.65 -5.12 12.76
C GLN A 39 -25.26 -4.59 12.39
N LYS A 40 -25.00 -4.51 11.08
CA LYS A 40 -23.87 -3.81 10.54
C LYS A 40 -23.99 -2.37 11.02
N SER A 41 -23.00 -1.84 11.74
CA SER A 41 -23.01 -0.47 12.20
C SER A 41 -23.04 0.45 10.96
N ASP A 42 -24.12 1.18 10.75
CA ASP A 42 -24.29 2.16 9.67
C ASP A 42 -23.56 3.50 9.97
N ALA A 43 -22.46 3.46 10.74
CA ALA A 43 -21.63 4.66 10.90
C ALA A 43 -20.95 4.95 9.53
N PRO A 44 -21.03 6.21 9.04
CA PRO A 44 -20.38 6.58 7.80
C PRO A 44 -18.89 6.25 7.88
N GLU A 45 -18.36 5.66 6.81
CA GLU A 45 -16.95 5.31 6.69
C GLU A 45 -16.10 6.58 6.71
N LYS A 46 -15.11 6.66 7.60
CA LYS A 46 -14.17 7.79 7.66
C LYS A 46 -13.33 7.86 6.40
N GLU A 47 -13.12 9.04 5.85
CA GLU A 47 -12.23 9.22 4.69
C GLU A 47 -10.76 8.96 5.04
N PHE A 48 -10.35 9.32 6.27
CA PHE A 48 -9.01 9.13 6.81
C PHE A 48 -9.06 8.82 8.30
N GLU A 49 -7.97 8.28 8.84
CA GLU A 49 -7.85 7.91 10.24
C GLU A 49 -7.49 9.11 11.13
N ASP A 50 -7.88 9.08 12.40
CA ASP A 50 -7.51 10.09 13.39
C ASP A 50 -6.03 9.93 13.77
N PHE A 51 -5.19 10.77 13.21
CA PHE A 51 -3.77 10.78 13.47
C PHE A 51 -3.43 11.45 14.80
N ASP A 52 -2.69 10.76 15.66
CA ASP A 52 -2.18 11.29 16.93
C ASP A 52 -0.66 11.01 17.04
N ARG A 53 0.13 12.04 16.81
CA ARG A 53 1.60 11.98 16.86
C ARG A 53 2.13 11.49 18.21
N THR A 54 1.43 11.73 19.30
CA THR A 54 1.87 11.33 20.64
C THR A 54 1.90 9.82 20.86
N LYS A 55 1.32 9.04 19.94
CA LYS A 55 1.33 7.59 19.98
C LYS A 55 2.62 6.96 19.42
N PHE A 56 3.53 7.73 18.83
CA PHE A 56 4.69 7.22 18.10
C PHE A 56 6.02 7.30 18.89
N GLU A 57 6.05 6.81 20.14
CA GLU A 57 7.24 6.86 21.00
C GLU A 57 8.40 5.98 20.51
N ARG A 58 8.10 4.79 19.96
CA ARG A 58 9.06 3.82 19.42
C ARG A 58 8.80 3.53 17.95
N SER A 59 8.51 4.56 17.21
CA SER A 59 7.94 4.53 15.87
C SER A 59 8.69 3.70 14.83
N THR A 60 10.02 3.53 14.99
CA THR A 60 10.87 2.74 14.07
C THR A 60 11.02 1.28 14.48
N THR A 61 10.47 0.87 15.63
CA THR A 61 10.36 -0.53 16.01
C THR A 61 9.05 -1.07 15.44
N ILE A 62 9.09 -1.61 14.22
CA ILE A 62 7.90 -2.15 13.55
C ILE A 62 7.94 -3.67 13.67
N ASP A 63 7.33 -4.16 14.76
CA ASP A 63 7.28 -5.57 15.15
C ASP A 63 5.85 -6.17 15.07
N ASN A 64 4.92 -5.47 14.43
CA ASN A 64 3.59 -5.99 14.12
C ASN A 64 3.70 -7.37 13.47
N GLU A 65 2.99 -8.36 14.00
CA GLU A 65 3.15 -9.76 13.60
C GLU A 65 2.78 -10.04 12.13
N TRP A 66 1.92 -9.19 11.52
CA TRP A 66 1.49 -9.34 10.14
C TRP A 66 2.25 -8.45 9.16
N PHE A 67 2.90 -7.40 9.68
CA PHE A 67 3.64 -6.44 8.87
C PHE A 67 4.97 -6.04 9.54
N PRO A 68 5.84 -7.02 9.84
CA PRO A 68 7.12 -6.72 10.48
C PRO A 68 8.10 -6.07 9.50
N LEU A 69 8.74 -4.97 9.91
CA LEU A 69 9.74 -4.26 9.11
C LEU A 69 11.10 -4.22 9.84
N LYS A 70 11.77 -5.36 9.86
CA LYS A 70 13.13 -5.46 10.41
C LYS A 70 14.15 -5.00 9.36
N VAL A 71 15.07 -4.11 9.76
CA VAL A 71 16.16 -3.62 8.89
C VAL A 71 16.90 -4.76 8.20
N GLY A 72 17.12 -4.61 6.91
CA GLY A 72 17.80 -5.59 6.05
C GLY A 72 16.90 -6.72 5.54
N THR A 73 15.64 -6.79 5.99
CA THR A 73 14.71 -7.76 5.41
C THR A 73 14.40 -7.40 3.96
N ARG A 74 14.41 -8.43 3.11
CA ARG A 74 14.10 -8.32 1.68
C ARG A 74 13.10 -9.38 1.25
N TRP A 75 12.07 -8.95 0.54
CA TRP A 75 11.09 -9.79 -0.14
C TRP A 75 11.25 -9.67 -1.65
N VAL A 76 11.17 -10.78 -2.36
CA VAL A 76 11.03 -10.82 -3.82
C VAL A 76 9.74 -11.55 -4.15
N HIS A 77 8.81 -10.83 -4.77
CA HIS A 77 7.59 -11.39 -5.31
C HIS A 77 7.71 -11.49 -6.82
N ARG A 78 7.16 -12.56 -7.39
CA ARG A 78 7.07 -12.75 -8.85
C ARG A 78 5.67 -13.17 -9.23
N GLY A 79 5.26 -12.80 -10.43
CA GLY A 79 3.95 -13.17 -10.93
C GLY A 79 3.64 -12.46 -12.23
N SER A 80 2.45 -11.90 -12.34
CA SER A 80 2.02 -11.24 -13.57
C SER A 80 0.97 -10.18 -13.28
N THR A 81 0.90 -9.21 -14.16
CA THR A 81 -0.13 -8.17 -14.19
C THR A 81 -0.68 -8.03 -15.61
N THR A 82 -1.71 -7.21 -15.81
CA THR A 82 -2.29 -6.94 -17.11
C THR A 82 -1.93 -5.54 -17.57
N GLU A 83 -1.21 -5.44 -18.69
CA GLU A 83 -0.95 -4.18 -19.37
C GLU A 83 -1.64 -4.15 -20.73
N ARG A 84 -2.45 -3.12 -20.98
CA ARG A 84 -3.14 -2.96 -22.28
C ARG A 84 -3.86 -4.22 -22.75
N GLY A 85 -4.47 -4.94 -21.80
CA GLY A 85 -5.18 -6.20 -22.04
C GLY A 85 -4.29 -7.43 -22.27
N LYS A 86 -2.98 -7.36 -22.02
CA LYS A 86 -2.05 -8.49 -22.11
C LYS A 86 -1.47 -8.81 -20.75
N ARG A 87 -1.35 -10.10 -20.45
CA ARG A 87 -0.60 -10.58 -19.28
C ARG A 87 0.88 -10.36 -19.52
N VAL A 88 1.54 -9.69 -18.58
CA VAL A 88 2.98 -9.44 -18.61
C VAL A 88 3.62 -9.95 -17.31
N ALA A 89 4.90 -10.38 -17.40
CA ALA A 89 5.64 -10.80 -16.22
C ALA A 89 5.87 -9.62 -15.28
N HIS A 90 5.66 -9.85 -13.97
CA HIS A 90 5.76 -8.85 -12.94
C HIS A 90 6.67 -9.34 -11.80
N ARG A 91 7.57 -8.48 -11.33
CA ARG A 91 8.46 -8.75 -10.20
C ARG A 91 8.55 -7.52 -9.30
N LEU A 92 8.26 -7.70 -8.02
CA LEU A 92 8.37 -6.67 -6.99
C LEU A 92 9.47 -7.05 -6.00
N VAL A 93 10.38 -6.13 -5.72
CA VAL A 93 11.44 -6.28 -4.71
C VAL A 93 11.25 -5.20 -3.65
N THR A 94 11.03 -5.60 -2.42
CA THR A 94 10.90 -4.68 -1.27
C THR A 94 12.05 -4.92 -0.31
N THR A 95 12.74 -3.87 0.11
CA THR A 95 13.84 -3.94 1.08
C THR A 95 13.61 -2.93 2.20
N VAL A 96 13.67 -3.38 3.45
CA VAL A 96 13.72 -2.48 4.61
C VAL A 96 15.15 -1.96 4.72
N THR A 97 15.32 -0.67 4.48
CA THR A 97 16.64 -0.04 4.58
C THR A 97 17.01 0.25 6.04
N ASP A 98 18.23 0.68 6.28
CA ASP A 98 18.71 1.23 7.55
C ASP A 98 18.63 2.78 7.55
N LEU A 99 17.67 3.32 6.80
CA LEU A 99 17.35 4.74 6.75
C LEU A 99 16.07 5.04 7.53
N THR A 100 16.04 6.24 8.10
CA THR A 100 14.82 6.83 8.68
C THR A 100 14.59 8.21 8.10
N LYS A 101 13.32 8.64 8.08
CA LYS A 101 12.91 9.99 7.69
C LYS A 101 11.94 10.55 8.71
N VAL A 102 12.11 11.81 9.10
CA VAL A 102 11.16 12.47 9.99
C VAL A 102 10.06 13.14 9.15
N ILE A 103 8.82 12.75 9.39
CA ILE A 103 7.62 13.29 8.72
C ILE A 103 6.65 13.75 9.81
N ASP A 104 6.24 14.99 9.79
CA ASP A 104 5.42 15.64 10.82
C ASP A 104 5.83 15.29 12.28
N GLY A 105 7.14 15.29 12.54
CA GLY A 105 7.71 15.00 13.87
C GLY A 105 7.75 13.51 14.24
N VAL A 106 7.27 12.60 13.40
CA VAL A 106 7.38 11.14 13.58
C VAL A 106 8.55 10.61 12.76
N ARG A 107 9.43 9.82 13.40
CA ARG A 107 10.52 9.13 12.70
C ARG A 107 9.99 7.85 12.06
N THR A 108 10.06 7.76 10.75
CA THR A 108 9.62 6.62 9.95
C THR A 108 10.77 5.75 9.50
N VAL A 109 10.52 4.47 9.23
CA VAL A 109 11.41 3.54 8.53
C VAL A 109 11.25 3.76 7.03
N VAL A 110 12.36 3.75 6.27
CA VAL A 110 12.34 3.90 4.82
C VAL A 110 12.44 2.53 4.15
N LEU A 111 11.43 2.17 3.37
CA LEU A 111 11.49 1.06 2.45
C LEU A 111 12.00 1.50 1.09
N TRP A 112 12.80 0.65 0.48
CA TRP A 112 13.22 0.73 -0.92
C TRP A 112 12.45 -0.32 -1.72
N VAL A 113 11.67 0.12 -2.69
CA VAL A 113 10.83 -0.75 -3.54
C VAL A 113 11.26 -0.59 -4.99
N GLU A 114 11.34 -1.71 -5.69
CA GLU A 114 11.65 -1.79 -7.12
C GLU A 114 10.60 -2.67 -7.79
N ASP A 115 9.86 -2.10 -8.72
CA ASP A 115 8.87 -2.80 -9.54
C ASP A 115 9.41 -3.01 -10.97
N TYR A 116 9.25 -4.22 -11.49
CA TYR A 116 9.72 -4.60 -12.81
C TYR A 116 8.61 -5.28 -13.61
N LYS A 117 8.38 -4.80 -14.83
CA LYS A 117 7.53 -5.45 -15.82
C LYS A 117 8.35 -5.88 -17.03
N GLU A 118 8.16 -7.15 -17.46
CA GLU A 118 8.96 -7.75 -18.53
C GLU A 118 10.49 -7.56 -18.33
N GLY A 119 10.95 -7.63 -17.07
CA GLY A 119 12.34 -7.45 -16.68
C GLY A 119 12.89 -6.03 -16.74
N LYS A 120 12.07 -5.04 -17.09
CA LYS A 120 12.44 -3.62 -17.11
C LYS A 120 11.92 -2.95 -15.85
N LEU A 121 12.70 -2.02 -15.30
CA LEU A 121 12.25 -1.17 -14.18
C LEU A 121 11.05 -0.33 -14.65
N ASP A 122 9.93 -0.53 -13.98
CA ASP A 122 8.68 0.20 -14.20
C ASP A 122 8.48 1.27 -13.14
N GLU A 123 8.87 0.96 -11.88
CA GLU A 123 8.83 1.93 -10.78
C GLU A 123 9.98 1.70 -9.79
N ALA A 124 10.47 2.80 -9.20
CA ALA A 124 11.35 2.79 -8.05
C ALA A 124 10.77 3.73 -6.99
N GLU A 125 10.65 3.25 -5.74
CA GLU A 125 9.88 3.95 -4.71
C GLU A 125 10.62 3.99 -3.37
N LEU A 126 10.42 5.11 -2.65
CA LEU A 126 10.66 5.23 -1.21
C LEU A 126 9.30 5.28 -0.51
N ALA A 127 9.03 4.34 0.39
CA ALA A 127 7.83 4.34 1.21
C ALA A 127 8.18 4.48 2.70
N PHE A 128 7.32 5.17 3.47
CA PHE A 128 7.61 5.60 4.83
C PHE A 128 6.62 5.01 5.82
N PHE A 129 7.11 4.21 6.77
CA PHE A 129 6.26 3.52 7.74
C PHE A 129 6.70 3.79 9.18
N ALA A 130 5.73 3.83 10.09
CA ALA A 130 5.97 3.89 11.52
C ALA A 130 4.95 3.02 12.25
N GLN A 131 5.29 2.53 13.44
CA GLN A 131 4.37 1.81 14.31
C GLN A 131 3.99 2.69 15.50
N ASP A 132 2.69 2.75 15.79
CA ASP A 132 2.20 3.42 17.00
C ASP A 132 2.27 2.48 18.22
N LYS A 133 2.01 3.02 19.42
CA LYS A 133 2.03 2.26 20.69
C LYS A 133 0.93 1.19 20.77
N ASP A 134 -0.12 1.30 19.94
CA ASP A 134 -1.22 0.35 19.87
C ASP A 134 -0.89 -0.81 18.89
N GLY A 135 0.31 -0.78 18.28
CA GLY A 135 0.82 -1.79 17.36
C GLY A 135 0.36 -1.60 15.91
N ASN A 136 -0.40 -0.54 15.60
CA ASN A 136 -0.78 -0.27 14.22
C ASN A 136 0.43 0.21 13.42
N VAL A 137 0.61 -0.33 12.22
CA VAL A 137 1.61 0.17 11.27
C VAL A 137 0.95 1.19 10.36
N TRP A 138 1.53 2.38 10.32
CA TRP A 138 1.04 3.51 9.55
C TRP A 138 1.90 3.77 8.33
N SER A 139 1.27 4.10 7.19
CA SER A 139 1.91 4.69 6.03
C SER A 139 1.90 6.22 6.16
N PHE A 140 3.07 6.83 6.01
CA PHE A 140 3.27 8.28 6.09
C PHE A 140 3.46 8.92 4.73
N GLY A 141 3.45 8.14 3.67
CA GLY A 141 3.64 8.61 2.32
C GLY A 141 4.61 7.79 1.52
N GLU A 142 4.80 8.22 0.30
CA GLU A 142 5.70 7.59 -0.65
C GLU A 142 6.24 8.59 -1.67
N TYR A 143 7.34 8.23 -2.29
CA TYR A 143 7.91 8.89 -3.46
C TYR A 143 8.21 7.83 -4.52
N PRO A 144 7.28 7.54 -5.43
CA PRO A 144 7.53 6.69 -6.59
C PRO A 144 8.09 7.50 -7.76
N GLU A 145 9.03 6.92 -8.51
CA GLU A 145 9.37 7.35 -9.86
C GLU A 145 8.93 6.28 -10.84
N GLU A 146 7.99 6.59 -11.71
CA GLU A 146 7.51 5.69 -12.75
C GLU A 146 8.29 5.86 -14.04
N TYR A 147 8.62 4.75 -14.68
CA TYR A 147 9.49 4.71 -15.86
C TYR A 147 8.79 4.12 -17.08
N PHE A 148 9.06 4.69 -18.23
CA PHE A 148 8.69 4.11 -19.52
C PHE A 148 9.90 4.13 -20.46
N ASN A 149 10.29 2.97 -20.96
CA ASN A 149 11.48 2.80 -21.79
C ASN A 149 12.76 3.39 -21.16
N GLY A 150 12.93 3.22 -19.85
CA GLY A 150 14.08 3.67 -19.07
C GLY A 150 14.14 5.18 -18.80
N ARG A 151 13.05 5.90 -19.08
CA ARG A 151 12.91 7.33 -18.77
C ARG A 151 11.82 7.52 -17.73
N MET A 152 12.10 8.28 -16.69
CA MET A 152 11.10 8.68 -15.71
C MET A 152 10.03 9.54 -16.41
N ILE A 153 8.75 9.19 -16.21
CA ILE A 153 7.60 9.83 -16.85
C ILE A 153 6.75 10.61 -15.85
N ARG A 154 6.71 10.19 -14.58
CA ARG A 154 6.02 10.88 -13.48
C ARG A 154 6.52 10.41 -12.13
N ALA A 155 6.21 11.18 -11.08
CA ALA A 155 6.51 10.88 -9.69
C ALA A 155 5.37 11.41 -8.80
N PRO A 156 4.27 10.66 -8.63
CA PRO A 156 3.07 11.10 -7.90
C PRO A 156 3.28 10.96 -6.38
N ALA A 157 4.20 11.74 -5.82
CA ALA A 157 4.56 11.72 -4.41
C ALA A 157 3.46 12.27 -3.51
N TRP A 158 3.28 11.65 -2.35
CA TRP A 158 2.50 12.19 -1.26
C TRP A 158 3.20 11.97 0.09
N ILE A 159 3.07 12.92 1.00
CA ILE A 159 3.68 12.89 2.34
C ILE A 159 2.65 13.43 3.33
N HIS A 160 2.46 12.74 4.44
CA HIS A 160 1.58 13.18 5.52
C HIS A 160 1.86 14.63 5.95
N GLY A 161 0.78 15.41 6.11
CA GLY A 161 0.85 16.81 6.51
C GLY A 161 1.15 17.80 5.38
N LEU A 162 1.36 17.31 4.14
CA LEU A 162 1.59 18.16 2.96
C LEU A 162 0.48 17.97 1.92
N ASN A 163 0.04 19.07 1.30
CA ASN A 163 -0.96 19.08 0.22
C ASN A 163 -2.22 18.25 0.55
N ASP A 164 -2.78 18.48 1.74
CA ASP A 164 -3.97 17.79 2.27
C ASP A 164 -3.84 16.26 2.36
N SER A 165 -2.60 15.75 2.40
CA SER A 165 -2.34 14.32 2.55
C SER A 165 -2.30 13.93 4.03
N THR A 166 -2.92 12.79 4.35
CA THR A 166 -3.01 12.25 5.71
C THR A 166 -2.52 10.82 5.76
N ALA A 167 -1.69 10.51 6.77
CA ALA A 167 -1.23 9.15 7.06
C ALA A 167 -2.42 8.21 7.33
N GLY A 168 -2.23 6.94 7.05
CA GLY A 168 -3.24 5.91 7.29
C GLY A 168 -2.66 4.62 7.81
N ILE A 169 -3.54 3.73 8.27
CA ILE A 169 -3.16 2.45 8.85
C ILE A 169 -2.94 1.42 7.72
N MET A 170 -1.70 1.00 7.53
CA MET A 170 -1.38 -0.09 6.60
C MET A 170 -1.74 -1.46 7.17
N MET A 171 -1.54 -1.64 8.49
CA MET A 171 -1.89 -2.87 9.21
C MET A 171 -2.32 -2.55 10.64
N PRO A 172 -3.54 -2.94 11.05
CA PRO A 172 -3.96 -2.83 12.45
C PRO A 172 -3.07 -3.62 13.39
N GLY A 173 -2.92 -3.14 14.65
CA GLY A 173 -2.15 -3.84 15.68
C GLY A 173 -2.76 -5.20 16.04
N VAL A 174 -4.08 -5.29 16.05
CA VAL A 174 -4.84 -6.51 16.29
C VAL A 174 -5.96 -6.62 15.25
N PRO A 175 -5.66 -7.09 14.02
CA PRO A 175 -6.67 -7.24 12.98
C PRO A 175 -7.67 -8.33 13.34
N ARG A 176 -8.97 -8.11 13.06
CA ARG A 176 -10.08 -9.03 13.27
C ARG A 176 -11.11 -8.90 12.15
N LEU A 177 -11.93 -9.91 11.93
CA LEU A 177 -12.97 -9.91 10.90
C LEU A 177 -14.00 -8.78 11.08
N ASP A 178 -14.22 -8.34 12.32
CA ASP A 178 -15.09 -7.22 12.67
C ASP A 178 -14.36 -5.86 12.71
N THR A 179 -13.05 -5.82 12.39
CA THR A 179 -12.32 -4.56 12.26
C THR A 179 -12.99 -3.72 11.17
N PRO A 180 -13.44 -2.49 11.48
CA PRO A 180 -13.96 -1.59 10.46
C PRO A 180 -12.96 -1.37 9.32
N SER A 181 -13.45 -1.05 8.13
CA SER A 181 -12.57 -0.60 7.04
C SER A 181 -11.77 0.63 7.49
N TYR A 182 -10.50 0.66 7.13
CA TYR A 182 -9.56 1.70 7.55
C TYR A 182 -8.83 2.31 6.35
N SER A 183 -8.58 3.62 6.41
CA SER A 183 -7.78 4.31 5.38
C SER A 183 -6.31 3.92 5.50
N GLN A 184 -5.68 3.56 4.38
CA GLN A 184 -4.23 3.28 4.28
C GLN A 184 -3.41 4.52 3.92
N GLY A 185 -4.05 5.67 3.91
CA GLY A 185 -3.57 6.99 3.58
C GLY A 185 -4.61 7.74 2.76
N TRP A 186 -4.55 9.06 2.79
CA TRP A 186 -5.45 9.92 2.05
C TRP A 186 -4.64 11.01 1.35
N ALA A 187 -4.50 10.91 0.04
CA ALA A 187 -3.82 11.90 -0.80
C ALA A 187 -4.55 12.02 -2.16
N PRO A 188 -5.71 12.67 -2.18
CA PRO A 188 -6.58 12.72 -3.36
C PRO A 188 -5.93 13.42 -4.56
N SER A 189 -4.96 14.30 -4.34
CA SER A 189 -4.21 15.00 -5.40
C SER A 189 -3.41 14.04 -6.30
N VAL A 190 -3.05 12.87 -5.79
CA VAL A 190 -2.36 11.80 -6.51
C VAL A 190 -3.22 10.53 -6.64
N PHE A 191 -4.51 10.62 -6.33
CA PHE A 191 -5.49 9.53 -6.35
C PHE A 191 -5.22 8.40 -5.35
N TRP A 192 -4.42 8.65 -4.31
CA TRP A 192 -4.23 7.72 -3.22
C TRP A 192 -5.41 7.84 -2.24
N THR A 193 -6.31 6.88 -2.30
CA THR A 193 -7.53 6.82 -1.49
C THR A 193 -7.80 5.41 -0.98
N ASP A 194 -6.73 4.65 -0.80
CA ASP A 194 -6.79 3.22 -0.54
C ASP A 194 -7.28 2.92 0.87
N ARG A 195 -8.07 1.87 0.96
CA ARG A 195 -8.67 1.38 2.19
C ARG A 195 -8.45 -0.11 2.33
N GLY A 196 -8.04 -0.52 3.52
CA GLY A 196 -7.95 -1.92 3.90
C GLY A 196 -9.17 -2.38 4.68
N LYS A 197 -9.53 -3.64 4.51
CA LYS A 197 -10.52 -4.36 5.31
C LYS A 197 -10.06 -5.80 5.52
N VAL A 198 -10.12 -6.26 6.77
CA VAL A 198 -9.89 -7.68 7.05
C VAL A 198 -10.98 -8.50 6.37
N ASP A 199 -10.60 -9.28 5.38
CA ASP A 199 -11.51 -10.10 4.57
C ASP A 199 -11.63 -11.52 5.11
N GLN A 200 -10.50 -12.16 5.41
CA GLN A 200 -10.45 -13.51 5.94
C GLN A 200 -9.28 -13.69 6.91
N MET A 201 -9.42 -14.61 7.86
CA MET A 201 -8.38 -15.02 8.80
C MET A 201 -8.28 -16.54 8.88
N GLY A 202 -7.17 -17.06 9.38
CA GLY A 202 -6.97 -18.49 9.54
C GLY A 202 -6.86 -19.24 8.21
N GLN A 203 -6.52 -18.56 7.13
CA GLN A 203 -6.45 -19.15 5.80
C GLN A 203 -5.13 -19.89 5.60
N LYS A 204 -5.12 -20.75 4.56
CA LYS A 204 -3.91 -21.42 4.10
C LYS A 204 -3.57 -20.94 2.70
N THR A 205 -2.31 -20.63 2.44
CA THR A 205 -1.84 -20.29 1.11
C THR A 205 -0.46 -20.91 0.84
N CYS A 206 -0.25 -21.36 -0.40
CA CYS A 206 1.05 -21.82 -0.86
C CYS A 206 1.55 -20.85 -1.93
N VAL A 207 2.82 -20.48 -1.83
CA VAL A 207 3.56 -19.69 -2.79
C VAL A 207 4.86 -20.43 -3.15
N PRO A 208 5.60 -20.05 -4.19
CA PRO A 208 6.81 -20.78 -4.60
C PRO A 208 7.83 -21.00 -3.48
N LEU A 209 7.92 -20.06 -2.51
CA LEU A 209 8.83 -20.20 -1.38
C LEU A 209 8.41 -21.33 -0.44
N ARG A 210 7.15 -21.40 -0.03
CA ARG A 210 6.54 -22.43 0.85
C ARG A 210 5.05 -22.22 1.05
N CYS A 211 4.40 -23.15 1.76
CA CYS A 211 3.05 -22.98 2.26
C CYS A 211 3.06 -22.27 3.63
N TYR A 212 2.00 -21.51 3.88
CA TYR A 212 1.73 -20.82 5.14
C TYR A 212 0.35 -21.17 5.63
N ASP A 213 0.24 -21.45 6.91
CA ASP A 213 -1.01 -21.62 7.63
C ASP A 213 -1.33 -20.33 8.42
N ASP A 214 -2.57 -20.16 8.86
CA ASP A 214 -3.05 -19.01 9.64
C ASP A 214 -2.76 -17.65 8.92
N VAL A 215 -3.11 -17.60 7.64
CA VAL A 215 -2.91 -16.41 6.81
C VAL A 215 -4.06 -15.43 7.01
N LEU A 216 -3.72 -14.15 7.18
CA LEU A 216 -4.63 -13.00 7.15
C LEU A 216 -4.76 -12.52 5.70
N ILE A 217 -6.00 -12.29 5.24
CA ILE A 217 -6.28 -11.65 3.95
C ILE A 217 -6.91 -10.29 4.21
N VAL A 218 -6.30 -9.25 3.67
CA VAL A 218 -6.84 -7.89 3.63
C VAL A 218 -7.28 -7.60 2.21
N ALA A 219 -8.55 -7.21 2.04
CA ALA A 219 -9.06 -6.65 0.79
C ALA A 219 -8.78 -5.15 0.78
N GLU A 220 -8.09 -4.69 -0.25
CA GLU A 220 -7.79 -3.29 -0.48
C GLU A 220 -8.67 -2.75 -1.61
N THR A 221 -9.27 -1.58 -1.38
CA THR A 221 -10.13 -0.87 -2.33
C THR A 221 -9.66 0.55 -2.51
N SER A 222 -9.98 1.17 -3.65
CA SER A 222 -9.68 2.57 -3.90
C SER A 222 -10.88 3.27 -4.54
N LYS A 223 -11.11 4.55 -4.19
CA LYS A 223 -12.12 5.37 -4.88
C LYS A 223 -11.81 5.56 -6.37
N ALA A 224 -10.53 5.46 -6.74
CA ALA A 224 -10.10 5.57 -8.14
C ALA A 224 -10.49 4.36 -8.99
N GLU A 225 -10.73 3.19 -8.36
CA GLU A 225 -11.01 1.92 -9.04
C GLU A 225 -12.25 1.23 -8.43
N PRO A 226 -13.44 1.75 -8.70
CA PRO A 226 -14.66 1.17 -8.15
C PRO A 226 -14.89 -0.26 -8.65
N ASN A 227 -15.37 -1.13 -7.76
CA ASN A 227 -15.58 -2.57 -7.99
C ASN A 227 -14.30 -3.36 -8.29
N ALA A 228 -13.14 -2.84 -7.90
CA ALA A 228 -11.87 -3.54 -7.87
C ALA A 228 -11.44 -3.78 -6.42
N GLU A 229 -10.88 -4.95 -6.14
CA GLU A 229 -10.26 -5.27 -4.86
C GLU A 229 -8.94 -5.99 -5.11
N GLN A 230 -7.86 -5.49 -4.51
CA GLN A 230 -6.63 -6.24 -4.35
C GLN A 230 -6.68 -7.04 -3.05
N LEU A 231 -6.28 -8.29 -3.12
CA LEU A 231 -6.25 -9.19 -1.98
C LEU A 231 -4.80 -9.38 -1.53
N LYS A 232 -4.47 -8.87 -0.34
CA LYS A 232 -3.13 -8.98 0.24
C LYS A 232 -3.12 -10.08 1.29
N TYR A 233 -2.29 -11.09 1.08
CA TYR A 233 -2.14 -12.24 1.95
C TYR A 233 -0.93 -12.04 2.85
N TYR A 234 -1.13 -12.05 4.16
CA TYR A 234 -0.09 -11.85 5.15
C TYR A 234 0.12 -13.10 6.00
N ALA A 235 1.38 -13.50 6.17
CA ALA A 235 1.77 -14.58 7.07
C ALA A 235 2.51 -14.01 8.28
N ARG A 236 2.23 -14.56 9.48
CA ARG A 236 2.84 -14.11 10.75
C ARG A 236 4.37 -14.14 10.70
N GLY A 237 4.99 -13.05 11.13
CA GLY A 237 6.45 -12.89 11.18
C GLY A 237 7.13 -12.77 9.81
N ILE A 238 6.36 -12.82 8.71
CA ILE A 238 6.89 -12.71 7.35
C ILE A 238 6.41 -11.43 6.66
N GLY A 239 5.14 -11.04 6.87
CA GLY A 239 4.51 -9.96 6.12
C GLY A 239 3.75 -10.48 4.89
N LYS A 240 3.68 -9.66 3.85
CA LYS A 240 2.94 -9.96 2.62
C LYS A 240 3.58 -11.12 1.85
N VAL A 241 2.84 -12.20 1.63
CA VAL A 241 3.33 -13.41 0.92
C VAL A 241 2.68 -13.57 -0.45
N ARG A 242 1.51 -12.97 -0.67
CA ARG A 242 0.82 -13.05 -1.96
C ARG A 242 -0.03 -11.80 -2.19
N VAL A 243 -0.19 -11.43 -3.46
CA VAL A 243 -1.22 -10.50 -3.95
C VAL A 243 -2.12 -11.28 -4.90
N GLY A 244 -3.40 -11.08 -4.80
CA GLY A 244 -4.42 -11.53 -5.73
C GLY A 244 -5.43 -10.41 -5.96
N TRP A 245 -6.52 -10.72 -6.61
CA TRP A 245 -7.54 -9.73 -6.94
C TRP A 245 -8.92 -10.37 -7.03
N ARG A 246 -9.95 -9.53 -6.95
CA ARG A 246 -11.33 -9.87 -7.31
C ARG A 246 -12.09 -8.60 -7.73
N GLY A 247 -13.24 -8.79 -8.36
CA GLY A 247 -14.11 -7.72 -8.83
C GLY A 247 -13.96 -7.43 -10.33
N GLU A 248 -15.07 -7.01 -10.95
CA GLU A 248 -15.11 -6.73 -12.39
C GLU A 248 -14.37 -5.43 -12.76
N GLY A 249 -14.17 -4.54 -11.78
CA GLY A 249 -13.44 -3.29 -11.94
C GLY A 249 -11.92 -3.44 -12.00
N GLU A 250 -11.38 -4.61 -11.56
CA GLU A 250 -9.93 -4.84 -11.49
C GLU A 250 -9.33 -5.06 -12.88
N LYS A 251 -8.57 -4.07 -13.34
CA LYS A 251 -7.99 -4.04 -14.69
C LYS A 251 -6.59 -4.63 -14.76
N LEU A 252 -5.82 -4.44 -13.69
CA LEU A 252 -4.43 -4.93 -13.62
C LEU A 252 -4.40 -6.43 -13.37
N GLN A 253 -5.41 -6.95 -12.66
CA GLN A 253 -5.52 -8.38 -12.34
C GLN A 253 -4.21 -8.95 -11.81
N GLU A 254 -3.58 -8.20 -10.91
CA GLU A 254 -2.26 -8.49 -10.39
C GLU A 254 -2.25 -9.77 -9.58
N VAL A 255 -1.29 -10.63 -9.88
CA VAL A 255 -0.94 -11.78 -9.04
C VAL A 255 0.55 -11.73 -8.78
N LEU A 256 0.93 -11.65 -7.52
CA LEU A 256 2.31 -11.72 -7.06
C LEU A 256 2.43 -12.77 -5.96
N GLU A 257 3.48 -13.58 -5.99
CA GLU A 257 3.74 -14.63 -5.02
C GLU A 257 5.18 -14.53 -4.51
N LEU A 258 5.36 -14.69 -3.20
CA LEU A 258 6.67 -14.63 -2.56
C LEU A 258 7.56 -15.78 -3.05
N THR A 259 8.68 -15.43 -3.68
CA THR A 259 9.69 -16.38 -4.18
C THR A 259 10.95 -16.38 -3.34
N GLU A 260 11.29 -15.24 -2.72
CA GLU A 260 12.49 -15.10 -1.90
C GLU A 260 12.17 -14.24 -0.66
N PHE A 261 12.67 -14.67 0.50
CA PHE A 261 12.62 -13.93 1.76
C PHE A 261 13.99 -14.08 2.43
N SER A 262 14.66 -12.97 2.66
CA SER A 262 16.04 -13.00 3.17
C SER A 262 16.37 -11.82 4.06
N GLN A 263 17.39 -12.01 4.90
CA GLN A 263 18.08 -10.96 5.64
C GLN A 263 19.34 -10.61 4.86
N LEU A 264 19.48 -9.36 4.42
CA LEU A 264 20.63 -8.91 3.65
C LEU A 264 21.91 -8.89 4.50
N ALA A 265 23.03 -9.30 3.89
CA ALA A 265 24.35 -9.04 4.44
C ALA A 265 24.64 -7.52 4.41
N PRO A 266 25.59 -7.04 5.27
CA PRO A 266 25.88 -5.60 5.41
C PRO A 266 26.18 -4.88 4.08
N GLU A 267 26.93 -5.51 3.19
CA GLU A 267 27.30 -4.95 1.89
C GLU A 267 26.11 -4.83 0.95
N ALA A 268 25.17 -5.79 0.99
CA ALA A 268 23.94 -5.75 0.21
C ALA A 268 22.98 -4.68 0.75
N LEU A 269 22.87 -4.54 2.06
CA LEU A 269 22.12 -3.47 2.72
C LEU A 269 22.70 -2.09 2.37
N ALA A 270 24.03 -1.94 2.39
CA ALA A 270 24.68 -0.71 2.01
C ALA A 270 24.40 -0.32 0.54
N ARG A 271 24.32 -1.31 -0.37
CA ARG A 271 23.90 -1.04 -1.76
C ARG A 271 22.44 -0.60 -1.85
N ALA A 272 21.53 -1.23 -1.12
CA ALA A 272 20.12 -0.83 -1.08
C ALA A 272 19.96 0.59 -0.52
N ARG A 273 20.66 0.93 0.58
CA ARG A 273 20.71 2.28 1.12
C ARG A 273 21.22 3.30 0.09
N ALA A 274 22.31 2.98 -0.62
CA ALA A 274 22.86 3.88 -1.64
C ALA A 274 21.87 4.11 -2.80
N ALA A 275 21.12 3.08 -3.21
CA ALA A 275 20.08 3.20 -4.22
C ALA A 275 18.92 4.08 -3.72
N ALA A 276 18.45 3.86 -2.50
CA ALA A 276 17.41 4.66 -1.86
C ALA A 276 17.80 6.14 -1.76
N LEU A 277 19.03 6.45 -1.30
CA LEU A 277 19.53 7.82 -1.22
C LEU A 277 19.72 8.48 -2.60
N LYS A 278 20.03 7.69 -3.63
CA LYS A 278 20.07 8.20 -5.01
C LYS A 278 18.69 8.61 -5.50
N LEU A 279 17.64 7.81 -5.21
CA LEU A 279 16.27 8.15 -5.51
C LEU A 279 15.81 9.38 -4.70
N GLU A 280 16.14 9.42 -3.41
CA GLU A 280 15.83 10.58 -2.58
C GLU A 280 16.44 11.88 -3.14
N LYS A 281 17.69 11.84 -3.62
CA LYS A 281 18.30 12.99 -4.27
C LYS A 281 17.53 13.47 -5.50
N SER A 282 16.96 12.53 -6.28
CA SER A 282 16.07 12.86 -7.39
C SER A 282 14.78 13.50 -6.89
N ALA A 283 14.21 12.97 -5.80
CA ALA A 283 12.95 13.44 -5.22
C ALA A 283 12.96 14.93 -4.88
N TYR A 284 14.05 15.44 -4.31
CA TYR A 284 14.20 16.87 -4.00
C TYR A 284 14.18 17.79 -5.23
N ASN A 285 14.55 17.28 -6.39
CA ASN A 285 14.55 18.04 -7.64
C ASN A 285 13.21 17.91 -8.40
N VAL A 286 12.58 16.73 -8.34
CA VAL A 286 11.39 16.37 -9.12
C VAL A 286 10.11 16.80 -8.39
N SER A 287 10.00 16.48 -7.09
CA SER A 287 8.83 16.75 -6.25
C SER A 287 9.10 17.87 -5.25
N LYS A 288 9.36 19.08 -5.75
CA LYS A 288 9.78 20.24 -4.94
C LYS A 288 8.73 20.65 -3.92
N ASP A 289 7.46 20.60 -4.31
CA ASP A 289 6.34 21.10 -3.49
C ASP A 289 5.89 20.10 -2.41
N VAL A 290 6.26 18.83 -2.56
CA VAL A 290 5.95 17.76 -1.59
C VAL A 290 7.24 17.28 -0.95
N TYR A 291 8.05 16.52 -1.68
CA TYR A 291 9.25 15.91 -1.11
C TYR A 291 10.30 16.96 -0.73
N GLY A 292 10.43 18.04 -1.51
CA GLY A 292 11.34 19.15 -1.24
C GLY A 292 11.06 19.90 0.06
N ALA A 293 9.84 19.79 0.61
CA ALA A 293 9.46 20.35 1.90
C ALA A 293 9.87 19.46 3.11
N THR A 294 10.45 18.29 2.88
CA THR A 294 10.86 17.35 3.93
C THR A 294 12.35 17.44 4.24
N THR A 295 12.75 17.00 5.44
CA THR A 295 14.18 16.84 5.80
C THR A 295 14.78 15.60 5.14
N PRO A 296 16.10 15.55 4.86
CA PRO A 296 16.75 14.36 4.34
C PRO A 296 16.59 13.13 5.25
N SER A 297 16.62 11.95 4.62
CA SER A 297 16.71 10.69 5.35
C SER A 297 18.04 10.58 6.09
N GLU A 298 17.99 9.94 7.25
CA GLU A 298 19.14 9.74 8.14
C GLU A 298 19.43 8.25 8.29
N HIS A 299 20.71 7.91 8.45
CA HIS A 299 21.08 6.55 8.84
C HIS A 299 20.54 6.23 10.24
N MET A 300 19.96 5.07 10.43
CA MET A 300 19.53 4.64 11.78
C MET A 300 20.71 4.66 12.74
N PRO A 301 20.56 5.23 13.95
CA PRO A 301 21.57 5.09 14.95
C PRO A 301 21.87 3.61 15.17
N SER A 302 23.15 3.21 15.11
CA SER A 302 23.55 1.86 15.50
C SER A 302 22.98 1.61 16.90
N ALA A 303 22.27 0.49 17.07
CA ALA A 303 21.82 0.08 18.38
C ALA A 303 23.05 0.01 19.28
N GLN A 304 23.19 0.97 20.20
CA GLN A 304 24.17 0.86 21.26
C GLN A 304 23.77 -0.39 22.04
N HIS A 305 24.62 -1.40 21.97
CA HIS A 305 24.50 -2.56 22.86
C HIS A 305 24.47 -2.04 24.30
N ARG A 306 23.27 -2.01 24.89
CA ARG A 306 23.09 -1.85 26.33
C ARG A 306 22.94 -3.22 26.96
#